data_59c217b7d923fb5c2e58a2677eddd2ab
#
_entry.id   59c217b7d923fb5c2e58a2677eddd2ab
#
_cell.length_a   1.000
_cell.length_b   1.000
_cell.length_c   1.000
_cell.angle_alpha   90.00
_cell.angle_beta   90.00
_cell.angle_gamma   90.00
#
_symmetry.space_group_name_H-M   'P 1'
#
loop_
_entity.id
_entity.type
_entity.pdbx_description
1 polymer ?
#
loop_
_entity_poly.entity_id
_entity_poly.type
_entity_poly.pdbx_seq_one_letter_code
_entity_poly.pdbx_strand_id
1 'polypeptide(L)'
;MTAEELISGNWWLVRAIYPVACDASINEVFESDEDPLNEVDYANELREECVDSFGYLDDFNYDEDSYDSEEEQYDMWYRDQLDTISLESERITEQTIDEYGLEWLNSHI
;
A
#
# COMPACT_ATOMS: atom_id res chain seq x y z
N MET A 1 -2.71 -21.69 5.11
CA MET A 1 -4.17 -21.90 4.95
C MET A 1 -4.47 -22.57 3.61
N THR A 2 -5.52 -23.35 3.57
CA THR A 2 -5.99 -23.94 2.33
C THR A 2 -6.78 -22.92 1.50
N ALA A 3 -6.98 -23.21 0.22
CA ALA A 3 -7.82 -22.39 -0.66
C ALA A 3 -9.24 -22.27 -0.11
N GLU A 4 -9.81 -23.38 0.39
CA GLU A 4 -11.16 -23.42 0.96
C GLU A 4 -11.28 -22.50 2.18
N GLU A 5 -10.27 -22.49 3.06
CA GLU A 5 -10.27 -21.63 4.24
C GLU A 5 -10.24 -20.15 3.86
N LEU A 6 -9.45 -19.77 2.85
CA LEU A 6 -9.38 -18.40 2.37
C LEU A 6 -10.70 -17.96 1.70
N ILE A 7 -11.33 -18.84 0.91
CA ILE A 7 -12.56 -18.52 0.20
C ILE A 7 -13.77 -18.44 1.14
N SER A 8 -13.86 -19.35 2.10
CA SER A 8 -15.01 -19.43 3.00
C SER A 8 -14.99 -18.40 4.13
N GLY A 9 -13.82 -17.84 4.45
CA GLY A 9 -13.67 -16.77 5.44
C GLY A 9 -13.81 -15.39 4.83
N ASN A 10 -13.68 -14.36 5.67
CA ASN A 10 -13.72 -12.96 5.26
C ASN A 10 -12.30 -12.44 5.00
N TRP A 11 -11.56 -13.12 4.12
CA TRP A 11 -10.17 -12.79 3.82
C TRP A 11 -10.08 -11.80 2.67
N TRP A 12 -9.17 -10.84 2.82
CA TRP A 12 -8.96 -9.75 1.86
C TRP A 12 -7.50 -9.67 1.45
N LEU A 13 -7.28 -9.38 0.18
CA LEU A 13 -5.97 -8.99 -0.33
C LEU A 13 -6.00 -7.48 -0.48
N VAL A 14 -5.08 -6.79 0.21
CA VAL A 14 -4.93 -5.34 0.12
C VAL A 14 -3.59 -5.04 -0.50
N ARG A 15 -3.58 -4.13 -1.46
CA ARG A 15 -2.38 -3.73 -2.18
C ARG A 15 -2.23 -2.22 -2.16
N ALA A 16 -1.01 -1.77 -1.85
CA ALA A 16 -0.62 -0.37 -2.00
C ALA A 16 0.47 -0.30 -3.06
N ILE A 17 0.22 0.44 -4.14
CA ILE A 17 1.10 0.52 -5.30
C ILE A 17 1.69 1.92 -5.37
N TYR A 18 3.03 2.00 -5.41
CA TYR A 18 3.77 3.24 -5.53
C TYR A 18 4.37 3.35 -6.94
N PRO A 19 3.65 3.96 -7.90
CA PRO A 19 4.08 3.96 -9.30
C PRO A 19 5.39 4.72 -9.54
N VAL A 20 5.67 5.77 -8.76
CA VAL A 20 6.89 6.57 -8.87
C VAL A 20 8.15 5.73 -8.56
N ALA A 21 8.01 4.69 -7.74
CA ALA A 21 9.10 3.79 -7.38
C ALA A 21 9.07 2.50 -8.20
N CYS A 22 8.90 2.61 -9.52
CA CYS A 22 8.87 1.47 -10.46
C CYS A 22 7.76 0.45 -10.14
N ASP A 23 6.57 0.95 -9.77
CA ASP A 23 5.41 0.15 -9.40
C ASP A 23 5.67 -0.77 -8.19
N ALA A 24 6.57 -0.38 -7.29
CA ALA A 24 6.77 -1.10 -6.05
C ALA A 24 5.46 -1.19 -5.27
N SER A 25 5.22 -2.32 -4.63
CA SER A 25 3.96 -2.54 -3.91
C SER A 25 4.16 -3.21 -2.57
N ILE A 26 3.22 -2.90 -1.66
CA ILE A 26 3.06 -3.63 -0.40
C ILE A 26 1.77 -4.42 -0.53
N ASN A 27 1.81 -5.70 -0.15
CA ASN A 27 0.68 -6.60 -0.22
C ASN A 27 0.43 -7.19 1.15
N GLU A 28 -0.82 -7.18 1.60
CA GLU A 28 -1.22 -7.76 2.87
C GLU A 28 -2.45 -8.64 2.68
N VAL A 29 -2.47 -9.77 3.38
CA VAL A 29 -3.61 -10.69 3.39
C VAL A 29 -4.06 -10.86 4.82
N PHE A 30 -5.31 -10.53 5.12
CA PHE A 30 -5.86 -10.68 6.46
C PHE A 30 -7.38 -10.80 6.45
N GLU A 31 -7.93 -11.20 7.59
CA GLU A 31 -9.36 -11.35 7.77
C GLU A 31 -9.99 -10.05 8.24
N SER A 32 -11.09 -9.66 7.58
CA SER A 32 -11.86 -8.48 7.96
C SER A 32 -13.33 -8.65 7.55
N ASP A 33 -14.25 -8.20 8.41
CA ASP A 33 -15.69 -8.26 8.13
C ASP A 33 -16.11 -7.24 7.08
N GLU A 34 -15.34 -6.18 6.89
CA GLU A 34 -15.60 -5.10 5.95
C GLU A 34 -14.37 -4.86 5.08
N ASP A 35 -14.54 -4.11 3.99
CA ASP A 35 -13.43 -3.68 3.16
C ASP A 35 -12.41 -2.91 4.04
N PRO A 36 -11.18 -3.42 4.18
CA PRO A 36 -10.18 -2.78 5.04
C PRO A 36 -9.86 -1.34 4.67
N LEU A 37 -10.01 -0.96 3.41
CA LEU A 37 -9.74 0.40 2.95
C LEU A 37 -10.82 1.41 3.37
N ASN A 38 -11.94 0.95 3.91
CA ASN A 38 -12.93 1.83 4.51
C ASN A 38 -12.42 2.47 5.80
N GLU A 39 -11.40 1.88 6.43
CA GLU A 39 -10.75 2.47 7.58
C GLU A 39 -9.66 3.44 7.12
N VAL A 40 -9.89 4.73 7.35
CA VAL A 40 -9.01 5.81 6.88
C VAL A 40 -7.61 5.72 7.48
N ASP A 41 -7.52 5.40 8.77
CA ASP A 41 -6.22 5.29 9.45
C ASP A 41 -5.36 4.16 8.87
N TYR A 42 -5.97 3.02 8.60
CA TYR A 42 -5.28 1.89 7.96
C TYR A 42 -4.80 2.25 6.54
N ALA A 43 -5.66 2.89 5.75
CA ALA A 43 -5.30 3.32 4.41
C ALA A 43 -4.12 4.31 4.42
N ASN A 44 -4.13 5.26 5.35
CA ASN A 44 -3.03 6.22 5.49
C ASN A 44 -1.74 5.56 5.95
N GLU A 45 -1.80 4.61 6.88
CA GLU A 45 -0.63 3.84 7.32
C GLU A 45 0.03 3.08 6.17
N LEU A 46 -0.78 2.47 5.28
CA LEU A 46 -0.25 1.80 4.09
C LEU A 46 0.46 2.75 3.14
N ARG A 47 -0.11 3.93 2.92
CA ARG A 47 0.54 4.95 2.09
C ARG A 47 1.87 5.39 2.67
N GLU A 48 1.90 5.69 3.97
CA GLU A 48 3.12 6.09 4.68
C GLU A 48 4.18 4.99 4.61
N GLU A 49 3.78 3.74 4.81
CA GLU A 49 4.69 2.59 4.73
C GLU A 49 5.30 2.45 3.34
N CYS A 50 4.52 2.68 2.27
CA CYS A 50 5.03 2.67 0.91
C CYS A 50 6.11 3.73 0.68
N VAL A 51 5.86 4.96 1.11
CA VAL A 51 6.84 6.05 0.94
C VAL A 51 8.08 5.78 1.79
N ASP A 52 7.91 5.31 3.03
CA ASP A 52 9.02 5.02 3.93
C ASP A 52 9.89 3.85 3.41
N SER A 53 9.26 2.86 2.77
CA SER A 53 9.98 1.66 2.28
C SER A 53 10.59 1.85 0.90
N PHE A 54 9.94 2.59 0.01
CA PHE A 54 10.29 2.69 -1.40
C PHE A 54 10.60 4.10 -1.88
N GLY A 55 10.28 5.13 -1.09
CA GLY A 55 10.57 6.51 -1.45
C GLY A 55 12.06 6.78 -1.42
N TYR A 56 12.54 7.51 -2.42
CA TYR A 56 13.94 7.89 -2.49
C TYR A 56 14.08 9.33 -2.00
N LEU A 57 14.80 9.53 -0.89
CA LEU A 57 15.13 10.87 -0.39
C LEU A 57 15.92 11.69 -1.43
N ASP A 58 16.63 10.99 -2.33
CA ASP A 58 17.38 11.61 -3.42
C ASP A 58 16.47 12.37 -4.41
N ASP A 59 15.18 12.01 -4.45
CA ASP A 59 14.19 12.71 -5.28
C ASP A 59 13.69 14.00 -4.65
N PHE A 60 13.99 14.21 -3.36
CA PHE A 60 13.67 15.45 -2.68
C PHE A 60 14.78 16.49 -2.94
N ASN A 61 14.40 17.62 -3.53
CA ASN A 61 15.31 18.72 -3.79
C ASN A 61 14.91 19.95 -2.97
N TYR A 62 15.78 20.34 -2.05
CA TYR A 62 15.58 21.55 -1.29
C TYR A 62 15.89 22.77 -2.14
N ASP A 63 14.94 23.69 -2.25
CA ASP A 63 15.09 24.96 -2.97
C ASP A 63 15.44 26.07 -1.99
N GLU A 64 16.70 26.51 -1.98
CA GLU A 64 17.18 27.56 -1.10
C GLU A 64 16.57 28.93 -1.41
N ASP A 65 16.12 29.14 -2.65
CA ASP A 65 15.50 30.39 -3.09
C ASP A 65 14.01 30.48 -2.70
N SER A 66 13.43 29.39 -2.21
CA SER A 66 12.06 29.38 -1.72
C SER A 66 11.97 30.01 -0.34
N TYR A 67 10.82 30.61 -0.06
CA TYR A 67 10.52 31.17 1.26
C TYR A 67 10.22 30.10 2.32
N ASP A 68 9.96 28.86 1.90
CA ASP A 68 9.69 27.75 2.80
C ASP A 68 10.98 27.16 3.34
N SER A 69 10.96 26.71 4.60
CA SER A 69 12.09 26.00 5.19
C SER A 69 12.28 24.62 4.54
N GLU A 70 13.45 24.03 4.74
CA GLU A 70 13.71 22.66 4.28
C GLU A 70 12.69 21.66 4.83
N GLU A 71 12.33 21.81 6.10
CA GLU A 71 11.33 20.96 6.75
C GLU A 71 9.96 21.08 6.11
N GLU A 72 9.51 22.30 5.82
CA GLU A 72 8.24 22.54 5.15
C GLU A 72 8.23 22.00 3.73
N GLN A 73 9.31 22.17 2.99
CA GLN A 73 9.45 21.64 1.64
C GLN A 73 9.44 20.11 1.63
N TYR A 74 10.11 19.50 2.61
CA TYR A 74 10.10 18.05 2.77
C TYR A 74 8.69 17.53 3.07
N ASP A 75 7.94 18.20 3.96
CA ASP A 75 6.57 17.81 4.30
C ASP A 75 5.65 17.90 3.09
N MET A 76 5.79 18.94 2.27
CA MET A 76 5.02 19.08 1.03
C MET A 76 5.37 17.98 0.04
N TRP A 77 6.65 17.68 -0.14
CA TRP A 77 7.09 16.59 -1.00
C TRP A 77 6.54 15.25 -0.52
N TYR A 78 6.62 14.98 0.78
CA TYR A 78 6.13 13.75 1.38
C TYR A 78 4.63 13.56 1.12
N ARG A 79 3.84 14.60 1.31
CA ARG A 79 2.40 14.57 1.02
C ARG A 79 2.11 14.30 -0.44
N ASP A 80 2.87 14.92 -1.35
CA ASP A 80 2.73 14.67 -2.78
C ASP A 80 3.03 13.21 -3.10
N GLN A 81 4.04 12.61 -2.46
CA GLN A 81 4.34 11.19 -2.64
C GLN A 81 3.18 10.30 -2.15
N LEU A 82 2.60 10.61 -0.99
CA LEU A 82 1.45 9.86 -0.48
C LEU A 82 0.27 9.87 -1.46
N ASP A 83 0.02 11.01 -2.12
CA ASP A 83 -1.08 11.15 -3.06
C ASP A 83 -0.88 10.34 -4.36
N THR A 84 0.34 9.93 -4.68
CA THR A 84 0.61 9.11 -5.87
C THR A 84 0.29 7.63 -5.65
N ILE A 85 0.15 7.19 -4.40
CA ILE A 85 -0.03 5.79 -4.07
C ILE A 85 -1.47 5.36 -4.32
N SER A 86 -1.62 4.28 -5.10
CA SER A 86 -2.91 3.65 -5.36
C SER A 86 -3.16 2.55 -4.35
N LEU A 87 -4.35 2.54 -3.77
CA LEU A 87 -4.78 1.49 -2.85
C LEU A 87 -5.86 0.66 -3.50
N GLU A 88 -5.73 -0.66 -3.39
CA GLU A 88 -6.70 -1.62 -3.89
C GLU A 88 -6.99 -2.65 -2.82
N SER A 89 -8.24 -3.10 -2.76
CA SER A 89 -8.62 -4.24 -1.92
C SER A 89 -9.56 -5.14 -2.69
N GLU A 90 -9.42 -6.45 -2.47
CA GLU A 90 -10.33 -7.42 -3.03
C GLU A 90 -10.55 -8.57 -2.06
N ARG A 91 -11.77 -9.08 -2.07
CA ARG A 91 -12.10 -10.28 -1.33
C ARG A 91 -11.43 -11.48 -2.01
N ILE A 92 -10.82 -12.35 -1.21
CA ILE A 92 -10.15 -13.53 -1.77
C ILE A 92 -11.20 -14.55 -2.23
N THR A 93 -11.17 -14.85 -3.52
CA THR A 93 -12.04 -15.81 -4.16
C THR A 93 -11.19 -16.84 -4.89
N GLU A 94 -11.83 -17.84 -5.50
CA GLU A 94 -11.14 -18.82 -6.35
C GLU A 94 -10.34 -18.13 -7.47
N GLN A 95 -10.90 -17.07 -8.03
CA GLN A 95 -10.23 -16.29 -9.08
C GLN A 95 -8.97 -15.60 -8.55
N THR A 96 -9.02 -15.04 -7.34
CA THR A 96 -7.85 -14.42 -6.69
C THR A 96 -6.73 -15.44 -6.53
N ILE A 97 -7.06 -16.65 -6.08
CA ILE A 97 -6.10 -17.74 -5.90
C ILE A 97 -5.49 -18.15 -7.23
N ASP A 98 -6.31 -18.24 -8.29
CA ASP A 98 -5.83 -18.58 -9.64
C ASP A 98 -4.87 -17.52 -10.19
N GLU A 99 -5.12 -16.24 -9.89
CA GLU A 99 -4.32 -15.12 -10.37
C GLU A 99 -2.98 -15.00 -9.64
N TYR A 100 -2.99 -15.08 -8.30
CA TYR A 100 -1.81 -14.83 -7.47
C TYR A 100 -1.11 -16.10 -6.98
N GLY A 101 -1.84 -17.18 -6.82
CA GLY A 101 -1.36 -18.44 -6.28
C GLY A 101 -1.55 -18.56 -4.77
N LEU A 102 -1.93 -19.75 -4.32
CA LEU A 102 -2.20 -20.02 -2.90
C LEU A 102 -0.96 -19.81 -2.03
N GLU A 103 0.20 -20.24 -2.49
CA GLU A 103 1.47 -20.11 -1.78
C GLU A 103 1.84 -18.64 -1.57
N TRP A 104 1.67 -17.82 -2.61
CA TRP A 104 1.94 -16.39 -2.55
C TRP A 104 1.02 -15.70 -1.55
N LEU A 105 -0.28 -15.99 -1.58
CA LEU A 105 -1.25 -15.43 -0.64
C LEU A 105 -0.92 -15.81 0.80
N ASN A 106 -0.58 -17.07 1.05
CA ASN A 106 -0.20 -17.52 2.38
C ASN A 106 1.07 -16.86 2.91
N SER A 107 1.99 -16.48 2.02
CA SER A 107 3.23 -15.81 2.40
C SER A 107 3.01 -14.37 2.90
N HIS A 108 1.83 -13.80 2.66
CA HIS A 108 1.48 -12.43 3.06
C HIS A 108 0.54 -12.36 4.27
N ILE A 109 0.19 -13.48 4.84
CA ILE A 109 -0.64 -13.54 6.06
C ILE A 109 0.16 -13.20 7.31
#